data_2d4aaac8cd3392e2a5b3e31bd3a9198a
#
_entry.id   2d4aaac8cd3392e2a5b3e31bd3a9198a
#
_cell.length_a   1.000
_cell.length_b   1.000
_cell.length_c   1.000
_cell.angle_alpha   90.00
_cell.angle_beta   90.00
_cell.angle_gamma   90.00
#
_symmetry.space_group_name_H-M   'P 1'
#
loop_
_entity.id
_entity.type
_entity.pdbx_description
1 polymer ?
#
loop_
_entity_poly.entity_id
_entity_poly.type
_entity_poly.pdbx_seq_one_letter_code
_entity_poly.pdbx_strand_id
1 'polypeptide(L)'
;TAAKLLAEYDTLENILANAENIKGSIGEKIKAGKDAAIMSKKLATIITNVPTTFHEEDFRVKELNKEALKQVFEELEFKTLGKRILGEEIQLAVESKQSITEGGQMDLFFYFSAPAPEKAVASQPNTDSNWGENIVADKNINNTPHQYILADNPTAIKELVNVLNNHEQISFDTETTGVDANIAELVGLSFSVKPNEGYYVPCPTDKTECIKLLNNFKQLFDNTNITWIGQNIKYDLLMLKWYGFELKGNLFDTMLAHYVIEPEGKRGMDVLSAKYLSYETVHIEELIGKKGKGQGNMRDVELVKIKDYAAEDADVTLQLK
;
A
#
# COMPACT_ATOMS: atom_id res chain seq x y z
N THR A 1 35.66 9.92 4.14
CA THR A 1 36.14 10.40 5.46
C THR A 1 36.49 9.22 6.36
N ALA A 2 35.59 8.22 6.57
CA ALA A 2 35.87 7.07 7.41
C ALA A 2 37.12 6.29 6.99
N ALA A 3 37.26 5.99 5.68
CA ALA A 3 38.46 5.30 5.18
C ALA A 3 39.76 6.05 5.44
N LYS A 4 39.76 7.40 5.39
CA LYS A 4 40.95 8.19 5.72
C LYS A 4 41.29 8.10 7.21
N LEU A 5 40.29 8.17 8.09
CA LEU A 5 40.51 8.05 9.53
C LEU A 5 41.00 6.66 9.91
N LEU A 6 40.45 5.60 9.29
CA LEU A 6 40.91 4.24 9.53
C LEU A 6 42.32 4.01 9.00
N ALA A 7 42.70 4.64 7.87
CA ALA A 7 44.06 4.57 7.35
C ALA A 7 45.08 5.30 8.27
N GLU A 8 44.66 6.32 9.01
CA GLU A 8 45.50 7.10 9.92
C GLU A 8 45.58 6.50 11.33
N TYR A 9 44.44 6.02 11.84
CA TYR A 9 44.31 5.54 13.22
C TYR A 9 44.10 4.02 13.37
N ASP A 10 43.99 3.29 12.27
CA ASP A 10 43.83 1.84 12.15
C ASP A 10 42.51 1.28 12.70
N THR A 11 42.10 1.68 13.88
CA THR A 11 40.89 1.13 14.54
C THR A 11 39.92 2.21 14.99
N LEU A 12 38.64 1.85 15.17
CA LEU A 12 37.63 2.74 15.74
C LEU A 12 38.04 3.23 17.15
N GLU A 13 38.60 2.34 17.96
CA GLU A 13 39.04 2.65 19.32
C GLU A 13 40.12 3.73 19.32
N ASN A 14 41.09 3.60 18.40
CA ASN A 14 42.15 4.59 18.24
C ASN A 14 41.62 5.94 17.74
N ILE A 15 40.65 5.94 16.83
CA ILE A 15 39.98 7.17 16.39
C ILE A 15 39.29 7.86 17.55
N LEU A 16 38.54 7.09 18.39
CA LEU A 16 37.82 7.61 19.54
C LEU A 16 38.76 8.10 20.65
N ALA A 17 39.87 7.41 20.87
CA ALA A 17 40.90 7.82 21.83
C ALA A 17 41.61 9.13 21.40
N ASN A 18 41.77 9.35 20.12
CA ASN A 18 42.41 10.54 19.54
C ASN A 18 41.42 11.60 19.07
N ALA A 19 40.15 11.53 19.47
CA ALA A 19 39.09 12.44 19.02
C ALA A 19 39.40 13.91 19.28
N GLU A 20 40.15 14.21 20.38
CA GLU A 20 40.58 15.56 20.73
C GLU A 20 41.63 16.15 19.75
N ASN A 21 42.38 15.28 19.10
CA ASN A 21 43.42 15.68 18.15
C ASN A 21 42.89 15.88 16.74
N ILE A 22 41.66 15.39 16.46
CA ILE A 22 41.02 15.52 15.14
C ILE A 22 40.34 16.87 15.04
N LYS A 23 40.91 17.79 14.24
CA LYS A 23 40.45 19.18 14.10
C LYS A 23 39.19 19.30 13.22
N GLY A 24 38.41 20.36 13.46
CA GLY A 24 37.29 20.79 12.64
C GLY A 24 35.99 20.00 12.93
N SER A 25 34.98 20.16 12.09
CA SER A 25 33.64 19.61 12.28
C SER A 25 33.61 18.10 12.36
N ILE A 26 34.64 17.41 11.84
CA ILE A 26 34.75 15.93 11.90
C ILE A 26 35.11 15.52 13.34
N GLY A 27 36.07 16.20 13.99
CA GLY A 27 36.41 15.92 15.38
C GLY A 27 35.23 16.10 16.31
N GLU A 28 34.49 17.20 16.16
CA GLU A 28 33.29 17.46 16.97
C GLU A 28 32.20 16.38 16.77
N LYS A 29 31.97 15.91 15.53
CA LYS A 29 31.03 14.83 15.25
C LYS A 29 31.48 13.49 15.86
N ILE A 30 32.79 13.20 15.86
CA ILE A 30 33.33 11.98 16.49
C ILE A 30 33.15 12.02 18.00
N LYS A 31 33.43 13.15 18.63
CA LYS A 31 33.22 13.35 20.07
C LYS A 31 31.74 13.15 20.46
N ALA A 32 30.84 13.85 19.74
CA ALA A 32 29.41 13.77 19.98
C ALA A 32 28.81 12.36 19.70
N GLY A 33 29.39 11.63 18.72
CA GLY A 33 28.91 10.32 18.30
C GLY A 33 29.62 9.12 18.95
N LYS A 34 30.46 9.30 19.96
CA LYS A 34 31.30 8.26 20.56
C LYS A 34 30.51 7.03 20.99
N ASP A 35 29.47 7.21 21.78
CA ASP A 35 28.67 6.10 22.31
C ASP A 35 27.90 5.38 21.20
N ALA A 36 27.38 6.13 20.24
CA ALA A 36 26.71 5.57 19.07
C ALA A 36 27.68 4.73 18.21
N ALA A 37 28.92 5.19 18.06
CA ALA A 37 29.94 4.44 17.31
C ALA A 37 30.33 3.11 17.99
N ILE A 38 30.48 3.11 19.32
CA ILE A 38 30.76 1.91 20.12
C ILE A 38 29.59 0.92 20.01
N MET A 39 28.37 1.43 20.18
CA MET A 39 27.16 0.59 20.04
C MET A 39 27.04 -0.01 18.63
N SER A 40 27.25 0.81 17.60
CA SER A 40 27.20 0.35 16.19
C SER A 40 28.23 -0.73 15.92
N LYS A 41 29.46 -0.60 16.43
CA LYS A 41 30.49 -1.65 16.30
C LYS A 41 30.06 -2.94 16.99
N LYS A 42 29.52 -2.83 18.21
CA LYS A 42 29.03 -4.00 18.97
C LYS A 42 27.92 -4.73 18.21
N LEU A 43 26.97 -4.00 17.62
CA LEU A 43 25.86 -4.57 16.86
C LEU A 43 26.32 -5.17 15.52
N ALA A 44 27.32 -4.57 14.87
CA ALA A 44 27.86 -5.06 13.60
C ALA A 44 28.84 -6.23 13.77
N THR A 45 29.35 -6.46 14.98
CA THR A 45 30.31 -7.54 15.23
C THR A 45 29.59 -8.89 15.33
N ILE A 46 29.98 -9.81 14.44
CA ILE A 46 29.41 -11.17 14.43
C ILE A 46 29.91 -11.93 15.65
N ILE A 47 28.99 -12.51 16.39
CA ILE A 47 29.29 -13.41 17.52
C ILE A 47 29.64 -14.78 16.94
N THR A 48 30.90 -15.21 17.09
CA THR A 48 31.39 -16.49 16.53
C THR A 48 31.41 -17.63 17.51
N ASN A 49 31.15 -17.34 18.80
CA ASN A 49 31.19 -18.32 19.90
C ASN A 49 29.81 -18.54 20.53
N VAL A 50 28.76 -18.44 19.73
CA VAL A 50 27.40 -18.78 20.17
C VAL A 50 27.37 -20.24 20.63
N PRO A 51 26.87 -20.54 21.83
CA PRO A 51 26.80 -21.91 22.35
C PRO A 51 25.67 -22.67 21.61
N THR A 52 26.00 -23.22 20.47
CA THR A 52 25.09 -24.04 19.66
C THR A 52 25.81 -25.31 19.22
N THR A 53 25.06 -26.40 19.13
CA THR A 53 25.56 -27.64 18.54
C THR A 53 25.41 -27.52 17.03
N PHE A 54 26.50 -27.63 16.30
CA PHE A 54 26.54 -27.57 14.86
C PHE A 54 27.05 -28.88 14.28
N HIS A 55 26.23 -29.51 13.44
CA HIS A 55 26.60 -30.68 12.66
C HIS A 55 26.49 -30.31 11.17
N GLU A 56 27.60 -30.23 10.50
CA GLU A 56 27.68 -29.81 9.08
C GLU A 56 26.74 -30.62 8.17
N GLU A 57 26.61 -31.92 8.45
CA GLU A 57 25.76 -32.83 7.67
C GLU A 57 24.27 -32.43 7.68
N ASP A 58 23.82 -31.80 8.76
CA ASP A 58 22.42 -31.37 8.89
C ASP A 58 22.09 -30.16 7.96
N PHE A 59 23.12 -29.44 7.52
CA PHE A 59 23.01 -28.28 6.66
C PHE A 59 23.31 -28.55 5.18
N ARG A 60 23.60 -29.80 4.83
CA ARG A 60 23.77 -30.17 3.42
C ARG A 60 22.44 -30.12 2.70
N VAL A 61 22.42 -29.38 1.58
CA VAL A 61 21.26 -29.33 0.69
C VAL A 61 21.04 -30.74 0.09
N LYS A 62 19.89 -31.31 0.38
CA LYS A 62 19.45 -32.61 -0.16
C LYS A 62 18.66 -32.38 -1.45
N GLU A 63 18.58 -33.39 -2.30
CA GLU A 63 17.70 -33.33 -3.44
C GLU A 63 16.24 -33.14 -3.00
N LEU A 64 15.52 -32.29 -3.75
CA LEU A 64 14.13 -31.98 -3.43
C LEU A 64 13.25 -33.20 -3.69
N ASN A 65 12.45 -33.58 -2.72
CA ASN A 65 11.37 -34.54 -2.96
C ASN A 65 10.22 -33.82 -3.66
N LYS A 66 10.31 -33.78 -5.01
CA LYS A 66 9.36 -33.05 -5.85
C LYS A 66 7.93 -33.54 -5.71
N GLU A 67 7.73 -34.87 -5.57
CA GLU A 67 6.39 -35.46 -5.40
C GLU A 67 5.73 -35.00 -4.10
N ALA A 68 6.44 -35.04 -2.98
CA ALA A 68 5.92 -34.57 -1.70
C ALA A 68 5.69 -33.05 -1.70
N LEU A 69 6.59 -32.29 -2.32
CA LEU A 69 6.42 -30.85 -2.47
C LEU A 69 5.21 -30.49 -3.34
N LYS A 70 4.98 -31.23 -4.42
CA LYS A 70 3.82 -31.05 -5.29
C LYS A 70 2.52 -31.22 -4.52
N GLN A 71 2.41 -32.30 -3.75
CA GLN A 71 1.22 -32.56 -2.90
C GLN A 71 0.98 -31.43 -1.91
N VAL A 72 2.02 -30.96 -1.21
CA VAL A 72 1.91 -29.85 -0.25
C VAL A 72 1.52 -28.54 -0.95
N PHE A 73 2.08 -28.27 -2.13
CA PHE A 73 1.74 -27.05 -2.88
C PHE A 73 0.33 -27.09 -3.47
N GLU A 74 -0.18 -28.27 -3.83
CA GLU A 74 -1.57 -28.48 -4.23
C GLU A 74 -2.51 -28.26 -3.02
N GLU A 75 -2.22 -28.85 -1.86
CA GLU A 75 -3.01 -28.70 -0.64
C GLU A 75 -3.05 -27.24 -0.15
N LEU A 76 -1.91 -26.54 -0.21
CA LEU A 76 -1.79 -25.15 0.23
C LEU A 76 -2.05 -24.11 -0.88
N GLU A 77 -2.42 -24.57 -2.07
CA GLU A 77 -2.70 -23.74 -3.25
C GLU A 77 -1.55 -22.80 -3.67
N PHE A 78 -0.30 -23.21 -3.46
CA PHE A 78 0.91 -22.42 -3.74
C PHE A 78 1.33 -22.47 -5.22
N LYS A 79 0.54 -21.90 -6.11
CA LYS A 79 0.76 -21.91 -7.57
C LYS A 79 2.11 -21.34 -7.99
N THR A 80 2.39 -20.09 -7.59
CA THR A 80 3.63 -19.38 -7.98
C THR A 80 4.87 -20.04 -7.40
N LEU A 81 4.80 -20.49 -6.14
CA LEU A 81 5.91 -21.16 -5.48
C LEU A 81 6.17 -22.53 -6.15
N GLY A 82 5.11 -23.27 -6.47
CA GLY A 82 5.20 -24.52 -7.20
C GLY A 82 5.85 -24.36 -8.56
N LYS A 83 5.40 -23.41 -9.36
CA LYS A 83 6.02 -23.10 -10.67
C LYS A 83 7.49 -22.73 -10.55
N ARG A 84 7.85 -21.91 -9.54
CA ARG A 84 9.24 -21.48 -9.33
C ARG A 84 10.18 -22.59 -8.87
N ILE A 85 9.72 -23.51 -8.01
CA ILE A 85 10.56 -24.55 -7.40
C ILE A 85 10.52 -25.85 -8.21
N LEU A 86 9.35 -26.27 -8.70
CA LEU A 86 9.17 -27.53 -9.42
C LEU A 86 9.32 -27.35 -10.93
N GLY A 87 9.17 -26.11 -11.46
CA GLY A 87 9.14 -25.82 -12.88
C GLY A 87 7.83 -26.21 -13.58
N GLU A 88 6.81 -26.63 -12.82
CA GLU A 88 5.53 -27.10 -13.31
C GLU A 88 4.39 -26.25 -12.74
N GLU A 89 3.29 -26.14 -13.48
CA GLU A 89 2.08 -25.51 -12.98
C GLU A 89 1.34 -26.44 -12.01
N ILE A 90 1.03 -25.93 -10.82
CA ILE A 90 0.23 -26.66 -9.84
C ILE A 90 -1.22 -26.63 -10.28
N GLN A 91 -1.76 -27.81 -10.55
CA GLN A 91 -3.19 -27.98 -10.85
C GLN A 91 -3.94 -28.16 -9.52
N LEU A 92 -4.79 -27.18 -9.20
CA LEU A 92 -5.69 -27.35 -8.06
C LEU A 92 -6.74 -28.41 -8.40
N ALA A 93 -6.98 -29.32 -7.46
CA ALA A 93 -8.09 -30.25 -7.58
C ALA A 93 -9.40 -29.45 -7.55
N VAL A 94 -10.01 -29.25 -8.71
CA VAL A 94 -11.38 -28.76 -8.79
C VAL A 94 -12.25 -29.88 -8.21
N GLU A 95 -12.75 -29.72 -6.99
CA GLU A 95 -13.81 -30.59 -6.49
C GLU A 95 -14.98 -30.53 -7.49
N SER A 96 -15.16 -31.59 -8.24
CA SER A 96 -16.33 -31.77 -9.08
C SER A 96 -17.56 -31.92 -8.17
N LYS A 97 -18.17 -30.80 -7.81
CA LYS A 97 -19.53 -30.82 -7.27
C LYS A 97 -20.44 -31.33 -8.35
N GLN A 98 -20.94 -32.57 -8.13
CA GLN A 98 -21.97 -33.18 -8.92
C GLN A 98 -23.14 -32.21 -9.09
N SER A 99 -23.53 -32.01 -10.33
CA SER A 99 -24.69 -31.24 -10.75
C SER A 99 -25.94 -31.72 -10.04
N ILE A 100 -26.53 -30.90 -9.22
CA ILE A 100 -27.94 -31.00 -8.86
C ILE A 100 -28.68 -30.11 -9.85
N THR A 101 -29.39 -30.74 -10.75
CA THR A 101 -30.35 -30.12 -11.66
C THR A 101 -31.56 -29.62 -10.88
N GLU A 102 -31.92 -28.40 -11.16
CA GLU A 102 -33.22 -27.73 -11.30
C GLU A 102 -33.25 -26.36 -10.58
N GLY A 103 -33.36 -25.30 -11.40
CA GLY A 103 -33.72 -23.97 -10.93
C GLY A 103 -32.69 -22.87 -11.22
N GLY A 104 -32.67 -22.43 -12.44
CA GLY A 104 -32.08 -21.21 -13.02
C GLY A 104 -31.32 -20.20 -12.14
N GLN A 105 -30.02 -20.29 -12.14
CA GLN A 105 -29.14 -19.13 -12.04
C GLN A 105 -27.82 -19.50 -12.72
N MET A 106 -27.51 -18.82 -13.83
CA MET A 106 -26.28 -19.06 -14.57
C MET A 106 -25.07 -18.77 -13.69
N ASP A 107 -24.22 -19.81 -13.53
CA ASP A 107 -22.97 -19.73 -12.81
C ASP A 107 -21.95 -18.93 -13.64
N LEU A 108 -21.52 -17.78 -13.11
CA LEU A 108 -20.56 -16.86 -13.72
C LEU A 108 -19.18 -17.51 -13.98
N PHE A 109 -18.93 -18.68 -13.43
CA PHE A 109 -17.67 -19.44 -13.57
C PHE A 109 -17.51 -20.20 -14.90
N PHE A 110 -18.57 -20.35 -15.70
CA PHE A 110 -18.51 -21.16 -16.91
C PHE A 110 -17.99 -20.45 -18.16
N TYR A 111 -17.74 -19.13 -18.10
CA TYR A 111 -17.28 -18.35 -19.25
C TYR A 111 -15.76 -18.27 -19.41
N PHE A 112 -14.97 -18.85 -18.50
CA PHE A 112 -13.52 -18.80 -18.55
C PHE A 112 -12.79 -20.08 -19.00
N SER A 113 -13.50 -21.02 -19.57
CA SER A 113 -12.90 -22.29 -20.06
C SER A 113 -13.34 -22.62 -21.48
N ALA A 114 -12.89 -21.82 -22.45
CA ALA A 114 -12.91 -22.19 -23.86
C ALA A 114 -11.49 -22.03 -24.45
N PRO A 115 -10.97 -23.05 -25.16
CA PRO A 115 -9.61 -22.99 -25.71
C PRO A 115 -9.56 -22.08 -26.93
N ALA A 116 -8.59 -21.18 -26.95
CA ALA A 116 -8.28 -20.32 -28.09
C ALA A 116 -7.45 -21.09 -29.14
N PRO A 117 -7.64 -20.84 -30.45
CA PRO A 117 -6.91 -21.51 -31.51
C PRO A 117 -5.48 -20.96 -31.68
N GLU A 118 -4.54 -21.89 -31.92
CA GLU A 118 -3.15 -21.61 -32.27
C GLU A 118 -2.99 -20.73 -33.50
N LYS A 119 -2.11 -19.73 -33.41
CA LYS A 119 -1.25 -19.34 -34.53
C LYS A 119 0.08 -18.76 -34.00
N ALA A 120 1.13 -19.44 -34.41
CA ALA A 120 2.53 -19.09 -34.18
C ALA A 120 2.97 -17.87 -34.97
N VAL A 121 3.82 -17.02 -34.36
CA VAL A 121 5.03 -16.44 -34.97
C VAL A 121 5.97 -16.01 -33.85
N ALA A 122 7.25 -16.41 -34.00
CA ALA A 122 8.35 -16.16 -33.08
C ALA A 122 8.90 -14.74 -33.16
N SER A 123 9.30 -14.17 -32.00
CA SER A 123 10.52 -13.37 -31.87
C SER A 123 10.81 -13.00 -30.42
N GLN A 124 11.94 -13.42 -29.99
CA GLN A 124 12.94 -13.06 -28.95
C GLN A 124 12.58 -12.30 -27.66
N PRO A 125 13.35 -12.54 -26.57
CA PRO A 125 12.91 -12.34 -25.20
C PRO A 125 13.33 -10.98 -24.65
N ASN A 126 12.38 -10.28 -24.05
CA ASN A 126 12.67 -9.26 -23.06
C ASN A 126 12.13 -9.74 -21.70
N THR A 127 13.06 -9.86 -20.79
CA THR A 127 12.86 -10.19 -19.39
C THR A 127 12.19 -9.01 -18.67
N ASP A 128 10.87 -9.07 -18.60
CA ASP A 128 10.10 -8.44 -17.55
C ASP A 128 8.84 -9.28 -17.37
N SER A 129 8.63 -9.74 -16.15
CA SER A 129 7.55 -10.61 -15.74
C SER A 129 6.18 -9.96 -15.99
N ASN A 130 5.67 -10.15 -17.20
CA ASN A 130 4.44 -9.56 -17.67
C ASN A 130 3.27 -10.51 -17.37
N TRP A 131 2.70 -10.41 -16.18
CA TRP A 131 1.33 -10.83 -15.92
C TRP A 131 0.43 -9.64 -16.25
N GLY A 132 0.30 -9.33 -17.55
CA GLY A 132 -0.52 -8.25 -18.04
C GLY A 132 -1.54 -8.80 -19.01
N GLU A 133 -2.74 -9.17 -18.55
CA GLU A 133 -3.89 -8.89 -19.35
C GLU A 133 -3.85 -7.38 -19.62
N ASN A 134 -3.92 -6.97 -20.88
CA ASN A 134 -4.13 -5.58 -21.25
C ASN A 134 -5.57 -5.23 -20.84
N ILE A 135 -5.75 -4.88 -19.56
CA ILE A 135 -7.02 -4.35 -19.07
C ILE A 135 -7.10 -2.95 -19.66
N VAL A 136 -7.94 -2.79 -20.67
CA VAL A 136 -8.20 -1.47 -21.27
C VAL A 136 -9.38 -0.89 -20.50
N ALA A 137 -9.10 0.12 -19.66
CA ALA A 137 -10.14 0.94 -19.07
C ALA A 137 -10.71 1.89 -20.16
N ASP A 138 -12.01 1.95 -20.26
CA ASP A 138 -12.74 2.82 -21.21
C ASP A 138 -13.33 4.07 -20.54
N LYS A 139 -13.31 4.12 -19.20
CA LYS A 139 -13.79 5.20 -18.36
C LYS A 139 -12.64 5.90 -17.67
N ASN A 140 -12.79 7.18 -17.43
CA ASN A 140 -11.90 8.00 -16.59
C ASN A 140 -12.64 9.25 -16.12
N ILE A 141 -12.00 10.09 -15.34
CA ILE A 141 -12.58 11.32 -14.79
C ILE A 141 -13.12 12.27 -15.88
N ASN A 142 -12.53 12.25 -17.08
CA ASN A 142 -12.93 13.19 -18.17
C ASN A 142 -14.17 12.74 -18.93
N ASN A 143 -14.51 11.45 -18.91
CA ASN A 143 -15.62 10.89 -19.69
C ASN A 143 -16.73 10.26 -18.84
N THR A 144 -16.55 10.21 -17.50
CA THR A 144 -17.54 9.68 -16.56
C THR A 144 -18.21 10.83 -15.82
N PRO A 145 -19.54 11.00 -15.92
CA PRO A 145 -20.25 12.00 -15.13
C PRO A 145 -20.06 11.78 -13.63
N HIS A 146 -19.59 12.80 -12.92
CA HIS A 146 -19.34 12.73 -11.49
C HIS A 146 -19.62 14.07 -10.81
N GLN A 147 -19.72 14.07 -9.48
CA GLN A 147 -19.90 15.25 -8.65
C GLN A 147 -18.88 15.25 -7.50
N TYR A 148 -17.75 15.91 -7.71
CA TYR A 148 -16.68 16.03 -6.71
C TYR A 148 -16.72 17.41 -6.07
N ILE A 149 -17.01 17.43 -4.76
CA ILE A 149 -17.38 18.61 -4.00
C ILE A 149 -16.24 19.01 -3.06
N LEU A 150 -15.88 20.29 -3.09
CA LEU A 150 -14.94 20.89 -2.17
C LEU A 150 -15.68 21.39 -0.91
N ALA A 151 -15.27 20.91 0.27
CA ALA A 151 -15.78 21.39 1.55
C ALA A 151 -14.65 22.16 2.28
N ASP A 152 -14.37 23.38 1.87
CA ASP A 152 -13.28 24.24 2.35
C ASP A 152 -13.69 25.33 3.32
N ASN A 153 -14.98 25.39 3.66
CA ASN A 153 -15.52 26.40 4.56
C ASN A 153 -16.47 25.78 5.60
N PRO A 154 -16.73 26.45 6.74
CA PRO A 154 -17.52 25.89 7.83
C PRO A 154 -18.94 25.44 7.43
N THR A 155 -19.58 26.13 6.48
CA THR A 155 -20.93 25.78 6.02
C THR A 155 -20.88 24.47 5.21
N ALA A 156 -19.97 24.36 4.25
CA ALA A 156 -19.80 23.17 3.42
C ALA A 156 -19.38 21.95 4.28
N ILE A 157 -18.50 22.14 5.26
CA ILE A 157 -18.10 21.08 6.19
C ILE A 157 -19.32 20.58 6.99
N LYS A 158 -20.14 21.49 7.51
CA LYS A 158 -21.36 21.13 8.25
C LYS A 158 -22.37 20.38 7.38
N GLU A 159 -22.55 20.82 6.14
CA GLU A 159 -23.39 20.13 5.16
C GLU A 159 -22.86 18.73 4.86
N LEU A 160 -21.56 18.58 4.63
CA LEU A 160 -20.91 17.30 4.43
C LEU A 160 -21.12 16.37 5.65
N VAL A 161 -20.88 16.84 6.86
CA VAL A 161 -21.11 16.04 8.09
C VAL A 161 -22.56 15.58 8.19
N ASN A 162 -23.52 16.43 7.80
CA ASN A 162 -24.94 16.04 7.77
C ASN A 162 -25.20 14.96 6.72
N VAL A 163 -24.59 15.05 5.53
CA VAL A 163 -24.70 14.01 4.50
C VAL A 163 -24.13 12.69 5.03
N LEU A 164 -22.90 12.70 5.55
CA LEU A 164 -22.22 11.52 6.04
C LEU A 164 -22.98 10.82 7.19
N ASN A 165 -23.58 11.58 8.11
CA ASN A 165 -24.35 11.03 9.23
C ASN A 165 -25.62 10.26 8.82
N ASN A 166 -26.08 10.41 7.57
CA ASN A 166 -27.23 9.68 7.05
C ASN A 166 -26.86 8.34 6.40
N HIS A 167 -25.58 7.95 6.43
CA HIS A 167 -25.08 6.74 5.78
C HIS A 167 -24.36 5.83 6.77
N GLU A 168 -24.58 4.53 6.63
CA GLU A 168 -23.91 3.50 7.44
C GLU A 168 -22.62 2.99 6.80
N GLN A 169 -22.39 3.34 5.54
CA GLN A 169 -21.19 2.97 4.77
C GLN A 169 -20.57 4.22 4.18
N ILE A 170 -19.34 4.47 4.55
CA ILE A 170 -18.60 5.67 4.15
C ILE A 170 -17.23 5.25 3.66
N SER A 171 -16.92 5.59 2.42
CA SER A 171 -15.55 5.53 1.94
C SER A 171 -14.76 6.70 2.47
N PHE A 172 -13.54 6.44 2.91
CA PHE A 172 -12.65 7.39 3.55
C PHE A 172 -11.23 7.19 3.10
N ASP A 173 -10.56 8.28 2.76
CA ASP A 173 -9.15 8.31 2.40
C ASP A 173 -8.50 9.59 2.91
N THR A 174 -7.16 9.61 3.04
CA THR A 174 -6.39 10.76 3.53
C THR A 174 -5.31 11.16 2.53
N GLU A 175 -5.27 12.44 2.19
CA GLU A 175 -4.15 13.05 1.48
C GLU A 175 -3.08 13.52 2.45
N THR A 176 -1.82 13.20 2.15
CA THR A 176 -0.70 13.43 3.05
C THR A 176 0.54 13.95 2.33
N THR A 177 1.50 14.45 3.10
CA THR A 177 2.77 14.94 2.55
C THR A 177 3.76 13.85 2.16
N GLY A 178 3.46 12.58 2.45
CA GLY A 178 4.37 11.47 2.13
C GLY A 178 3.83 10.11 2.56
N VAL A 179 4.52 9.05 2.16
CA VAL A 179 4.09 7.65 2.34
C VAL A 179 4.43 7.05 3.72
N ASP A 180 5.28 7.70 4.52
CA ASP A 180 5.59 7.27 5.89
C ASP A 180 4.69 8.02 6.87
N ALA A 181 3.64 7.35 7.35
CA ALA A 181 2.67 7.91 8.28
C ALA A 181 3.26 8.40 9.61
N ASN A 182 4.49 8.01 9.97
CA ASN A 182 5.13 8.48 11.20
C ASN A 182 5.69 9.90 11.09
N ILE A 183 5.94 10.37 9.87
CA ILE A 183 6.53 11.68 9.60
C ILE A 183 5.69 12.54 8.66
N ALA A 184 4.71 11.94 7.99
CA ALA A 184 3.81 12.66 7.08
C ALA A 184 2.85 13.56 7.84
N GLU A 185 2.43 14.65 7.20
CA GLU A 185 1.40 15.56 7.68
C GLU A 185 0.12 15.36 6.86
N LEU A 186 -1.03 15.54 7.50
CA LEU A 186 -2.33 15.47 6.87
C LEU A 186 -2.55 16.70 5.97
N VAL A 187 -2.87 16.46 4.71
CA VAL A 187 -3.15 17.50 3.70
C VAL A 187 -4.65 17.65 3.46
N GLY A 188 -5.40 16.57 3.53
CA GLY A 188 -6.84 16.60 3.39
C GLY A 188 -7.50 15.28 3.74
N LEU A 189 -8.83 15.31 3.78
CA LEU A 189 -9.69 14.14 3.93
C LEU A 189 -10.59 14.03 2.71
N SER A 190 -10.84 12.83 2.26
CA SER A 190 -11.84 12.58 1.23
C SER A 190 -12.87 11.55 1.69
N PHE A 191 -14.08 11.71 1.18
CA PHE A 191 -15.22 10.87 1.54
C PHE A 191 -16.08 10.58 0.32
N SER A 192 -16.68 9.38 0.27
CA SER A 192 -17.75 9.05 -0.64
C SER A 192 -18.80 8.17 0.05
N VAL A 193 -20.06 8.38 -0.32
CA VAL A 193 -21.19 7.59 0.19
C VAL A 193 -22.10 7.08 -0.95
N LYS A 194 -21.79 7.48 -2.17
CA LYS A 194 -22.57 7.15 -3.36
C LYS A 194 -21.65 7.14 -4.59
N PRO A 195 -21.80 6.16 -5.51
CA PRO A 195 -21.03 6.12 -6.75
C PRO A 195 -21.10 7.43 -7.56
N ASN A 196 -19.96 7.84 -8.09
CA ASN A 196 -19.74 9.07 -8.83
C ASN A 196 -19.99 10.36 -8.04
N GLU A 197 -19.90 10.28 -6.71
CA GLU A 197 -19.99 11.42 -5.81
C GLU A 197 -18.89 11.32 -4.75
N GLY A 198 -18.13 12.40 -4.60
CA GLY A 198 -17.01 12.45 -3.66
C GLY A 198 -16.87 13.84 -3.05
N TYR A 199 -16.23 13.89 -1.90
CA TYR A 199 -16.02 15.12 -1.13
C TYR A 199 -14.56 15.22 -0.72
N TYR A 200 -14.00 16.41 -0.81
CA TYR A 200 -12.66 16.71 -0.34
C TYR A 200 -12.69 17.85 0.68
N VAL A 201 -11.99 17.66 1.79
CA VAL A 201 -11.83 18.63 2.88
C VAL A 201 -10.36 18.97 3.03
N PRO A 202 -9.88 20.15 2.61
CA PRO A 202 -8.48 20.53 2.78
C PRO A 202 -8.15 20.76 4.25
N CYS A 203 -7.04 20.21 4.71
CA CYS A 203 -6.55 20.35 6.06
C CYS A 203 -5.50 21.45 6.19
N PRO A 204 -5.62 22.36 7.19
CA PRO A 204 -4.61 23.37 7.48
C PRO A 204 -3.23 22.76 7.79
N THR A 205 -2.17 23.48 7.43
CA THR A 205 -0.77 23.08 7.73
C THR A 205 -0.49 23.11 9.24
N ASP A 206 -1.07 24.10 9.94
CA ASP A 206 -0.95 24.17 11.40
C ASP A 206 -1.72 23.01 12.04
N LYS A 207 -1.01 22.18 12.79
CA LYS A 207 -1.59 20.99 13.42
C LYS A 207 -2.74 21.31 14.37
N THR A 208 -2.69 22.44 15.07
CA THR A 208 -3.74 22.85 16.02
C THR A 208 -5.01 23.23 15.27
N GLU A 209 -4.87 23.98 14.18
CA GLU A 209 -6.00 24.33 13.32
C GLU A 209 -6.57 23.09 12.61
N CYS A 210 -5.70 22.17 12.17
CA CYS A 210 -6.14 20.91 11.61
C CYS A 210 -6.96 20.08 12.62
N ILE A 211 -6.52 19.97 13.87
CA ILE A 211 -7.28 19.31 14.95
C ILE A 211 -8.63 19.99 15.18
N LYS A 212 -8.70 21.32 15.13
CA LYS A 212 -9.98 22.03 15.24
C LYS A 212 -10.93 21.70 14.09
N LEU A 213 -10.41 21.59 12.87
CA LEU A 213 -11.17 21.16 11.71
C LEU A 213 -11.70 19.74 11.90
N LEU A 214 -10.81 18.79 12.28
CA LEU A 214 -11.16 17.39 12.50
C LEU A 214 -12.23 17.21 13.59
N ASN A 215 -12.30 18.08 14.58
CA ASN A 215 -13.34 18.04 15.62
C ASN A 215 -14.76 18.18 15.05
N ASN A 216 -14.96 18.75 13.86
CA ASN A 216 -16.28 18.76 13.21
C ASN A 216 -16.75 17.33 12.86
N PHE A 217 -15.83 16.41 12.65
CA PHE A 217 -16.12 15.02 12.30
C PHE A 217 -16.08 14.08 13.51
N LYS A 218 -15.76 14.57 14.71
CA LYS A 218 -15.55 13.71 15.89
C LYS A 218 -16.73 12.79 16.19
N GLN A 219 -17.95 13.31 16.16
CA GLN A 219 -19.16 12.51 16.42
C GLN A 219 -19.35 11.42 15.34
N LEU A 220 -19.03 11.73 14.10
CA LEU A 220 -19.04 10.77 12.99
C LEU A 220 -17.99 9.69 13.20
N PHE A 221 -16.76 10.07 13.53
CA PHE A 221 -15.65 9.14 13.79
C PHE A 221 -15.91 8.22 15.00
N ASP A 222 -16.61 8.73 16.01
CA ASP A 222 -17.00 7.97 17.21
C ASP A 222 -18.22 7.07 16.99
N ASN A 223 -18.90 7.13 15.83
CA ASN A 223 -20.10 6.36 15.56
C ASN A 223 -19.78 4.89 15.23
N THR A 224 -20.15 3.98 16.12
CA THR A 224 -19.89 2.55 16.00
C THR A 224 -20.76 1.82 14.97
N ASN A 225 -21.80 2.46 14.43
CA ASN A 225 -22.69 1.86 13.43
C ASN A 225 -22.17 2.02 11.99
N ILE A 226 -21.11 2.82 11.80
CA ILE A 226 -20.55 3.07 10.49
C ILE A 226 -19.61 1.93 10.10
N THR A 227 -19.68 1.54 8.85
CA THR A 227 -18.65 0.74 8.18
C THR A 227 -17.79 1.68 7.33
N TRP A 228 -16.55 1.86 7.75
CA TRP A 228 -15.54 2.64 7.03
C TRP A 228 -14.91 1.78 5.95
N ILE A 229 -14.92 2.27 4.73
CA ILE A 229 -14.35 1.61 3.56
C ILE A 229 -13.09 2.38 3.18
N GLY A 230 -11.98 1.69 2.96
CA GLY A 230 -10.73 2.34 2.53
C GLY A 230 -9.85 1.41 1.71
N GLN A 231 -8.94 1.98 0.97
CA GLN A 231 -7.91 1.26 0.23
C GLN A 231 -6.60 1.32 1.02
N ASN A 232 -6.18 0.21 1.66
CA ASN A 232 -5.07 0.20 2.61
C ASN A 232 -5.34 1.10 3.84
N ILE A 233 -6.57 1.05 4.34
CA ILE A 233 -7.13 1.94 5.38
C ILE A 233 -6.27 2.04 6.66
N LYS A 234 -5.39 1.09 6.92
CA LYS A 234 -4.48 1.13 8.08
C LYS A 234 -3.57 2.36 8.07
N TYR A 235 -3.22 2.88 6.89
CA TYR A 235 -2.44 4.10 6.76
C TYR A 235 -3.23 5.30 7.27
N ASP A 236 -4.49 5.43 6.84
CA ASP A 236 -5.39 6.51 7.20
C ASP A 236 -5.73 6.51 8.69
N LEU A 237 -5.95 5.32 9.25
CA LEU A 237 -6.14 5.15 10.70
C LEU A 237 -4.93 5.63 11.49
N LEU A 238 -3.72 5.35 11.02
CA LEU A 238 -2.50 5.80 11.67
C LEU A 238 -2.33 7.31 11.55
N MET A 239 -2.64 7.89 10.39
CA MET A 239 -2.63 9.34 10.19
C MET A 239 -3.60 10.04 11.15
N LEU A 240 -4.86 9.60 11.23
CA LEU A 240 -5.84 10.18 12.17
C LEU A 240 -5.38 10.06 13.63
N LYS A 241 -4.75 8.94 14.00
CA LYS A 241 -4.26 8.70 15.37
C LYS A 241 -3.21 9.72 15.80
N TRP A 242 -2.35 10.18 14.90
CA TRP A 242 -1.37 11.24 15.18
C TRP A 242 -2.02 12.60 15.48
N TYR A 243 -3.27 12.79 15.04
CA TYR A 243 -4.09 13.98 15.34
C TYR A 243 -5.05 13.75 16.50
N GLY A 244 -5.05 12.57 17.14
CA GLY A 244 -5.86 12.24 18.30
C GLY A 244 -7.27 11.73 17.98
N PHE A 245 -7.47 11.24 16.74
CA PHE A 245 -8.76 10.70 16.29
C PHE A 245 -8.64 9.21 15.93
N GLU A 246 -9.74 8.50 16.07
CA GLU A 246 -9.89 7.10 15.67
C GLU A 246 -11.25 6.92 14.99
N LEU A 247 -11.29 6.11 13.94
CA LEU A 247 -12.56 5.66 13.36
C LEU A 247 -13.10 4.49 14.19
N LYS A 248 -14.31 4.66 14.73
CA LYS A 248 -15.03 3.57 15.40
C LYS A 248 -15.93 2.83 14.41
N GLY A 249 -16.39 1.66 14.79
CA GLY A 249 -17.25 0.82 13.95
C GLY A 249 -16.47 -0.21 13.15
N ASN A 250 -17.08 -0.67 12.06
CA ASN A 250 -16.50 -1.71 11.21
C ASN A 250 -15.53 -1.11 10.18
N LEU A 251 -14.54 -1.90 9.80
CA LEU A 251 -13.58 -1.53 8.76
C LEU A 251 -13.69 -2.50 7.59
N PHE A 252 -13.69 -1.98 6.37
CA PHE A 252 -13.59 -2.75 5.15
C PHE A 252 -12.43 -2.21 4.31
N ASP A 253 -11.41 -3.01 4.10
CA ASP A 253 -10.23 -2.64 3.32
C ASP A 253 -10.29 -3.34 1.96
N THR A 254 -10.43 -2.57 0.88
CA THR A 254 -10.55 -3.09 -0.49
C THR A 254 -9.27 -3.80 -0.95
N MET A 255 -8.10 -3.32 -0.53
CA MET A 255 -6.82 -3.98 -0.83
C MET A 255 -6.72 -5.34 -0.12
N LEU A 256 -7.14 -5.43 1.14
CA LEU A 256 -7.13 -6.67 1.90
C LEU A 256 -8.19 -7.66 1.38
N ALA A 257 -9.39 -7.18 1.04
CA ALA A 257 -10.44 -7.98 0.44
C ALA A 257 -9.96 -8.64 -0.87
N HIS A 258 -9.33 -7.84 -1.74
CA HIS A 258 -8.76 -8.39 -2.98
C HIS A 258 -7.63 -9.40 -2.70
N TYR A 259 -6.80 -9.15 -1.68
CA TYR A 259 -5.75 -10.11 -1.29
C TYR A 259 -6.32 -11.48 -0.90
N VAL A 260 -7.48 -11.51 -0.25
CA VAL A 260 -8.14 -12.78 0.10
C VAL A 260 -8.71 -13.47 -1.13
N ILE A 261 -9.22 -12.71 -2.10
CA ILE A 261 -9.80 -13.25 -3.35
C ILE A 261 -8.68 -13.73 -4.30
N GLU A 262 -7.63 -12.92 -4.49
CA GLU A 262 -6.54 -13.16 -5.43
C GLU A 262 -5.19 -12.81 -4.79
N PRO A 263 -4.61 -13.72 -3.98
CA PRO A 263 -3.40 -13.43 -3.20
C PRO A 263 -2.18 -13.00 -4.02
N GLU A 264 -2.09 -13.46 -5.26
CA GLU A 264 -0.97 -13.20 -6.16
C GLU A 264 -1.20 -11.99 -7.09
N GLY A 265 -2.42 -11.45 -7.10
CA GLY A 265 -2.80 -10.30 -7.91
C GLY A 265 -2.16 -8.98 -7.46
N LYS A 266 -2.04 -8.04 -8.39
CA LYS A 266 -1.72 -6.65 -8.06
C LYS A 266 -2.91 -6.01 -7.35
N ARG A 267 -2.65 -5.16 -6.36
CA ARG A 267 -3.66 -4.61 -5.43
C ARG A 267 -3.68 -3.09 -5.37
N GLY A 268 -2.95 -2.42 -6.25
CA GLY A 268 -3.04 -0.97 -6.40
C GLY A 268 -4.43 -0.57 -6.86
N MET A 269 -4.92 0.59 -6.41
CA MET A 269 -6.25 1.08 -6.77
C MET A 269 -6.40 1.23 -8.29
N ASP A 270 -5.37 1.70 -8.97
CA ASP A 270 -5.26 1.79 -10.42
C ASP A 270 -5.56 0.45 -11.12
N VAL A 271 -4.97 -0.64 -10.63
CA VAL A 271 -5.19 -1.98 -11.18
C VAL A 271 -6.59 -2.49 -10.87
N LEU A 272 -7.06 -2.29 -9.64
CA LEU A 272 -8.38 -2.76 -9.22
C LEU A 272 -9.50 -2.01 -9.93
N SER A 273 -9.39 -0.70 -10.06
CA SER A 273 -10.38 0.12 -10.79
C SER A 273 -10.45 -0.23 -12.26
N ALA A 274 -9.30 -0.42 -12.93
CA ALA A 274 -9.26 -0.86 -14.31
C ALA A 274 -9.90 -2.25 -14.47
N LYS A 275 -9.58 -3.19 -13.58
CA LYS A 275 -10.04 -4.58 -13.63
C LYS A 275 -11.53 -4.74 -13.36
N TYR A 276 -12.05 -4.09 -12.33
CA TYR A 276 -13.42 -4.32 -11.85
C TYR A 276 -14.42 -3.25 -12.30
N LEU A 277 -13.96 -2.02 -12.57
CA LEU A 277 -14.82 -0.90 -12.92
C LEU A 277 -14.62 -0.42 -14.36
N SER A 278 -13.62 -0.98 -15.10
CA SER A 278 -13.16 -0.48 -16.40
C SER A 278 -12.82 1.01 -16.34
N TYR A 279 -12.24 1.46 -15.22
CA TYR A 279 -11.99 2.85 -14.92
C TYR A 279 -10.51 3.11 -14.68
N GLU A 280 -9.94 4.09 -15.38
CA GLU A 280 -8.57 4.59 -15.23
C GLU A 280 -8.60 5.79 -14.28
N THR A 281 -7.99 5.64 -13.12
CA THR A 281 -7.88 6.72 -12.11
C THR A 281 -6.81 7.72 -12.50
N VAL A 282 -6.91 8.94 -11.99
CA VAL A 282 -5.85 9.94 -12.10
C VAL A 282 -4.61 9.42 -11.35
N HIS A 283 -3.45 9.46 -12.01
CA HIS A 283 -2.20 9.02 -11.39
C HIS A 283 -1.58 10.13 -10.55
N ILE A 284 -1.10 9.78 -9.36
CA ILE A 284 -0.44 10.73 -8.44
C ILE A 284 0.75 11.46 -9.09
N GLU A 285 1.43 10.81 -10.04
CA GLU A 285 2.53 11.40 -10.79
C GLU A 285 2.11 12.59 -11.67
N GLU A 286 0.83 12.70 -12.01
CA GLU A 286 0.28 13.84 -12.75
C GLU A 286 0.17 15.09 -11.85
N LEU A 287 0.04 14.89 -10.54
CA LEU A 287 -0.08 15.96 -9.56
C LEU A 287 1.27 16.42 -9.03
N ILE A 288 2.11 15.46 -8.60
CA ILE A 288 3.36 15.75 -7.89
C ILE A 288 4.62 15.34 -8.67
N GLY A 289 4.47 14.80 -9.88
CA GLY A 289 5.58 14.36 -10.73
C GLY A 289 6.09 12.97 -10.38
N LYS A 290 6.96 12.46 -11.24
CA LYS A 290 7.51 11.10 -11.12
C LYS A 290 8.34 10.92 -9.86
N LYS A 291 8.28 9.72 -9.29
CA LYS A 291 9.05 9.33 -8.10
C LYS A 291 10.55 9.58 -8.26
N GLY A 292 11.13 10.34 -7.33
CA GLY A 292 12.56 10.68 -7.34
C GLY A 292 12.87 12.00 -6.65
N LYS A 293 14.09 12.48 -6.81
CA LYS A 293 14.57 13.72 -6.16
C LYS A 293 13.81 15.02 -6.52
N GLY A 294 13.04 14.99 -7.61
CA GLY A 294 12.24 16.12 -8.09
C GLY A 294 10.74 15.96 -7.87
N GLN A 295 10.32 14.94 -7.14
CA GLN A 295 8.90 14.75 -6.83
C GLN A 295 8.41 15.86 -5.90
N GLY A 296 7.29 16.48 -6.26
CA GLY A 296 6.63 17.51 -5.47
C GLY A 296 5.94 16.96 -4.23
N ASN A 297 5.19 17.82 -3.56
CA ASN A 297 4.45 17.50 -2.36
C ASN A 297 2.95 17.74 -2.64
N MET A 298 2.09 16.86 -2.11
CA MET A 298 0.64 16.98 -2.30
C MET A 298 0.09 18.30 -1.75
N ARG A 299 0.74 18.89 -0.73
CA ARG A 299 0.36 20.19 -0.17
C ARG A 299 0.57 21.36 -1.14
N ASP A 300 1.45 21.20 -2.12
CA ASP A 300 1.77 22.24 -3.12
C ASP A 300 0.90 22.14 -4.38
N VAL A 301 0.04 21.13 -4.45
CA VAL A 301 -0.88 20.91 -5.58
C VAL A 301 -2.03 21.91 -5.53
N GLU A 302 -2.45 22.41 -6.70
CA GLU A 302 -3.62 23.28 -6.83
C GLU A 302 -4.87 22.62 -6.24
N LEU A 303 -5.64 23.37 -5.44
CA LEU A 303 -6.80 22.87 -4.70
C LEU A 303 -7.85 22.17 -5.59
N VAL A 304 -8.05 22.63 -6.82
CA VAL A 304 -8.99 22.02 -7.76
C VAL A 304 -8.51 20.62 -8.16
N LYS A 305 -7.21 20.47 -8.43
CA LYS A 305 -6.65 19.19 -8.87
C LYS A 305 -6.62 18.16 -7.74
N ILE A 306 -6.20 18.58 -6.54
CA ILE A 306 -6.19 17.68 -5.39
C ILE A 306 -7.61 17.27 -4.97
N LYS A 307 -8.59 18.19 -5.10
CA LYS A 307 -10.00 17.89 -4.85
C LYS A 307 -10.50 16.79 -5.80
N ASP A 308 -10.22 16.89 -7.10
CA ASP A 308 -10.67 15.92 -8.08
C ASP A 308 -10.00 14.56 -7.85
N TYR A 309 -8.70 14.54 -7.62
CA TYR A 309 -7.93 13.34 -7.31
C TYR A 309 -8.44 12.63 -6.03
N ALA A 310 -8.48 13.33 -4.91
CA ALA A 310 -8.84 12.76 -3.64
C ALA A 310 -10.32 12.31 -3.55
N ALA A 311 -11.22 13.06 -4.18
CA ALA A 311 -12.63 12.67 -4.25
C ALA A 311 -12.84 11.46 -5.18
N GLU A 312 -12.06 11.34 -6.25
CA GLU A 312 -12.02 10.16 -7.12
C GLU A 312 -11.55 8.92 -6.34
N ASP A 313 -10.48 9.03 -5.55
CA ASP A 313 -9.94 7.92 -4.77
C ASP A 313 -10.98 7.40 -3.76
N ALA A 314 -11.69 8.28 -3.06
CA ALA A 314 -12.76 7.88 -2.16
C ALA A 314 -13.96 7.25 -2.90
N ASP A 315 -14.35 7.78 -4.06
CA ASP A 315 -15.45 7.27 -4.88
C ASP A 315 -15.10 5.88 -5.47
N VAL A 316 -13.95 5.75 -6.09
CA VAL A 316 -13.48 4.47 -6.64
C VAL A 316 -13.36 3.41 -5.53
N THR A 317 -12.82 3.78 -4.37
CA THR A 317 -12.74 2.90 -3.21
C THR A 317 -14.12 2.42 -2.75
N LEU A 318 -15.13 3.30 -2.75
CA LEU A 318 -16.51 2.91 -2.46
C LEU A 318 -17.04 1.89 -3.47
N GLN A 319 -16.77 2.10 -4.75
CA GLN A 319 -17.26 1.25 -5.84
C GLN A 319 -16.55 -0.12 -5.88
N LEU A 320 -15.33 -0.22 -5.35
CA LEU A 320 -14.55 -1.47 -5.26
C LEU A 320 -15.01 -2.38 -4.11
N LYS A 321 -15.85 -1.91 -3.20
CA LYS A 321 -16.42 -2.74 -2.14
C LYS A 321 -17.51 -3.65 -2.68
#